data_d0abba1288d0e3a31855c34ced534660
#
_entry.id   d0abba1288d0e3a31855c34ced534660
#
_cell.length_a   1.000
_cell.length_b   1.000
_cell.length_c   1.000
_cell.angle_alpha   90.00
_cell.angle_beta   90.00
_cell.angle_gamma   90.00
#
_symmetry.space_group_name_H-M   'P 1'
#
loop_
_entity.id
_entity.type
_entity.pdbx_description
1 polymer ?
#
loop_
_entity_poly.entity_id
_entity_poly.type
_entity_poly.pdbx_seq_one_letter_code
_entity_poly.pdbx_strand_id
1 'polypeptide(L)'
;MSTIIDKAKEIVEVNGMSDKITLLQGKMEEVVLPFDKVDIIISEWMGYFLLYESMLDTVLYARDKYLVKDGLIFPDKATIFMAGIEDGEYKEEKIGFWDNVWGFDYSPLKATAITEPLVDTVDIKAVVTDPSPVITLDLYTCTVADLAFRLPYELKARRSDFIHAVIAWFDIEFAACHKPIRFSTGPHTKYTHWKQTVFYLKDVLTVEEGETISGILENKPNEKNHRDLDISISYKLEANDMHRQASGESQYKMC
;
A
#
# COMPACT_ATOMS: atom_id res chain seq x y z
N MET A 1 18.24 -9.42 -14.22
CA MET A 1 18.93 -8.82 -13.05
C MET A 1 19.57 -7.52 -13.49
N SER A 2 19.58 -6.51 -12.60
CA SER A 2 20.18 -5.19 -12.90
C SER A 2 21.71 -5.28 -12.98
N THR A 3 22.32 -4.48 -13.87
CA THR A 3 23.77 -4.30 -14.00
C THR A 3 24.31 -3.24 -13.04
N ILE A 4 23.47 -2.66 -12.18
CA ILE A 4 23.87 -1.61 -11.21
C ILE A 4 24.98 -2.09 -10.27
N ILE A 5 25.11 -3.40 -10.05
CA ILE A 5 26.17 -3.99 -9.21
C ILE A 5 27.57 -3.65 -9.72
N ASP A 6 27.75 -3.48 -11.03
CA ASP A 6 29.08 -3.15 -11.59
C ASP A 6 29.50 -1.75 -11.13
N LYS A 7 28.56 -0.80 -11.11
CA LYS A 7 28.81 0.53 -10.56
C LYS A 7 28.99 0.52 -9.04
N ALA A 8 28.23 -0.32 -8.34
CA ALA A 8 28.42 -0.49 -6.90
C ALA A 8 29.84 -1.00 -6.56
N LYS A 9 30.40 -1.94 -7.34
CA LYS A 9 31.77 -2.45 -7.18
C LYS A 9 32.81 -1.33 -7.36
N GLU A 10 32.68 -0.56 -8.44
CA GLU A 10 33.58 0.60 -8.69
C GLU A 10 33.53 1.59 -7.51
N ILE A 11 32.31 1.90 -7.00
CA ILE A 11 32.14 2.83 -5.87
C ILE A 11 32.79 2.28 -4.59
N VAL A 12 32.60 1.02 -4.29
CA VAL A 12 33.20 0.37 -3.11
C VAL A 12 34.72 0.41 -3.20
N GLU A 13 35.31 0.13 -4.39
CA GLU A 13 36.73 0.13 -4.63
C GLU A 13 37.36 1.53 -4.47
N VAL A 14 36.81 2.56 -5.15
CA VAL A 14 37.36 3.92 -5.09
C VAL A 14 37.23 4.56 -3.70
N ASN A 15 36.34 4.05 -2.85
CA ASN A 15 36.23 4.48 -1.46
C ASN A 15 37.06 3.63 -0.48
N GLY A 16 37.84 2.65 -0.97
CA GLY A 16 38.68 1.81 -0.15
C GLY A 16 37.93 0.94 0.85
N MET A 17 36.73 0.47 0.47
CA MET A 17 35.83 -0.32 1.34
C MET A 17 35.66 -1.78 0.92
N SER A 18 36.53 -2.27 0.01
CA SER A 18 36.44 -3.64 -0.52
C SER A 18 36.68 -4.73 0.55
N ASP A 19 37.33 -4.39 1.65
CA ASP A 19 37.55 -5.26 2.81
C ASP A 19 36.36 -5.28 3.79
N LYS A 20 35.39 -4.35 3.64
CA LYS A 20 34.23 -4.18 4.54
C LYS A 20 32.90 -4.49 3.89
N ILE A 21 32.79 -4.30 2.56
CA ILE A 21 31.54 -4.44 1.82
C ILE A 21 31.67 -5.57 0.82
N THR A 22 30.84 -6.59 0.98
CA THR A 22 30.71 -7.70 0.03
C THR A 22 29.45 -7.47 -0.82
N LEU A 23 29.64 -7.39 -2.15
CA LEU A 23 28.56 -7.21 -3.11
C LEU A 23 28.23 -8.54 -3.78
N LEU A 24 26.97 -8.93 -3.76
CA LEU A 24 26.48 -10.17 -4.33
C LEU A 24 25.36 -9.88 -5.34
N GLN A 25 25.36 -10.59 -6.46
CA GLN A 25 24.33 -10.48 -7.49
C GLN A 25 23.52 -11.78 -7.54
N GLY A 26 22.23 -11.68 -7.34
CA GLY A 26 21.35 -12.83 -7.38
C GLY A 26 20.02 -12.53 -6.69
N LYS A 27 19.11 -13.49 -6.76
CA LYS A 27 17.93 -13.49 -5.89
C LYS A 27 18.36 -13.96 -4.50
N MET A 28 17.81 -13.37 -3.45
CA MET A 28 18.14 -13.72 -2.07
C MET A 28 17.90 -15.20 -1.78
N GLU A 29 16.90 -15.79 -2.41
CA GLU A 29 16.50 -17.18 -2.28
C GLU A 29 17.49 -18.14 -2.94
N GLU A 30 18.27 -17.68 -3.94
CA GLU A 30 19.15 -18.49 -4.78
C GLU A 30 20.64 -18.24 -4.50
N VAL A 31 20.98 -17.04 -4.00
CA VAL A 31 22.37 -16.63 -3.78
C VAL A 31 22.97 -17.34 -2.57
N VAL A 32 24.24 -17.73 -2.70
CA VAL A 32 25.01 -18.27 -1.57
C VAL A 32 25.76 -17.13 -0.90
N LEU A 33 25.43 -16.85 0.35
CA LEU A 33 26.11 -15.83 1.14
C LEU A 33 27.44 -16.37 1.69
N PRO A 34 28.48 -15.54 1.84
CA PRO A 34 29.77 -15.94 2.40
C PRO A 34 29.75 -16.09 3.94
N PHE A 35 28.56 -16.05 4.56
CA PHE A 35 28.33 -16.14 6.00
C PHE A 35 26.97 -16.84 6.25
N ASP A 36 26.85 -17.48 7.40
CA ASP A 36 25.64 -18.22 7.76
C ASP A 36 24.54 -17.32 8.36
N LYS A 37 24.93 -16.31 9.09
CA LYS A 37 24.01 -15.41 9.83
C LYS A 37 24.46 -13.96 9.76
N VAL A 38 23.50 -13.07 9.99
CA VAL A 38 23.66 -11.61 10.11
C VAL A 38 22.98 -11.09 11.37
N ASP A 39 23.52 -10.02 11.92
CA ASP A 39 22.96 -9.36 13.12
C ASP A 39 21.85 -8.37 12.76
N ILE A 40 21.89 -7.79 11.56
CA ILE A 40 20.99 -6.73 11.11
C ILE A 40 20.59 -6.97 9.66
N ILE A 41 19.27 -6.82 9.39
CA ILE A 41 18.71 -6.74 8.03
C ILE A 41 18.14 -5.33 7.82
N ILE A 42 18.60 -4.66 6.77
CA ILE A 42 18.08 -3.35 6.34
C ILE A 42 17.53 -3.52 4.92
N SER A 43 16.27 -3.13 4.67
CA SER A 43 15.66 -3.22 3.36
C SER A 43 14.64 -2.11 3.14
N GLU A 44 14.71 -1.47 1.99
CA GLU A 44 13.59 -0.68 1.46
C GLU A 44 12.76 -1.61 0.57
N TRP A 45 11.69 -2.19 1.16
CA TRP A 45 10.86 -3.23 0.56
C TRP A 45 9.45 -2.77 0.20
N MET A 46 9.07 -1.56 0.60
CA MET A 46 7.71 -1.06 0.49
C MET A 46 7.38 -0.71 -0.96
N GLY A 47 6.35 -1.35 -1.51
CA GLY A 47 5.75 -0.96 -2.78
C GLY A 47 4.57 0.00 -2.59
N TYR A 48 3.92 0.37 -3.68
CA TYR A 48 2.63 1.05 -3.61
C TYR A 48 1.63 0.19 -2.85
N PHE A 49 0.70 0.81 -2.14
CA PHE A 49 -0.20 0.09 -1.25
C PHE A 49 0.55 -0.83 -0.28
N LEU A 50 1.80 -0.49 0.08
CA LEU A 50 2.75 -1.24 0.91
C LEU A 50 3.22 -2.55 0.25
N LEU A 51 2.31 -3.39 -0.28
CA LEU A 51 2.57 -4.80 -0.64
C LEU A 51 2.71 -5.06 -2.14
N TYR A 52 2.50 -4.07 -3.00
CA TYR A 52 2.78 -4.20 -4.44
C TYR A 52 4.26 -4.51 -4.66
N GLU A 53 4.58 -5.30 -5.69
CA GLU A 53 5.92 -5.82 -6.01
C GLU A 53 6.40 -7.01 -5.17
N SER A 54 5.74 -7.38 -4.09
CA SER A 54 6.03 -8.58 -3.26
C SER A 54 7.43 -8.66 -2.65
N MET A 55 8.13 -7.51 -2.49
CA MET A 55 9.50 -7.51 -1.97
C MET A 55 9.59 -7.96 -0.51
N LEU A 56 8.49 -7.83 0.27
CA LEU A 56 8.47 -8.27 1.67
C LEU A 56 8.70 -9.79 1.80
N ASP A 57 8.24 -10.60 0.85
CA ASP A 57 8.48 -12.05 0.84
C ASP A 57 9.98 -12.36 0.96
N THR A 58 10.81 -11.64 0.20
CA THR A 58 12.27 -11.76 0.22
C THR A 58 12.88 -11.35 1.55
N VAL A 59 12.35 -10.31 2.20
CA VAL A 59 12.79 -9.88 3.53
C VAL A 59 12.47 -10.92 4.59
N LEU A 60 11.26 -11.48 4.54
CA LEU A 60 10.85 -12.54 5.46
C LEU A 60 11.68 -13.82 5.28
N TYR A 61 11.97 -14.19 4.02
CA TYR A 61 12.91 -15.28 3.73
C TYR A 61 14.30 -15.01 4.32
N ALA A 62 14.84 -13.80 4.12
CA ALA A 62 16.15 -13.43 4.66
C ALA A 62 16.16 -13.46 6.19
N ARG A 63 15.09 -12.95 6.84
CA ARG A 63 14.89 -13.02 8.29
C ARG A 63 14.98 -14.46 8.79
N ASP A 64 14.18 -15.34 8.24
CA ASP A 64 14.04 -16.71 8.72
C ASP A 64 15.35 -17.52 8.50
N LYS A 65 16.02 -17.28 7.40
CA LYS A 65 17.22 -18.02 7.04
C LYS A 65 18.50 -17.44 7.66
N TYR A 66 18.65 -16.12 7.69
CA TYR A 66 19.94 -15.50 7.96
C TYR A 66 20.02 -14.66 9.24
N LEU A 67 18.90 -14.17 9.78
CA LEU A 67 18.95 -13.33 10.97
C LEU A 67 19.33 -14.18 12.21
N VAL A 68 20.23 -13.67 13.04
CA VAL A 68 20.53 -14.28 14.35
C VAL A 68 19.32 -14.14 15.28
N LYS A 69 19.30 -14.96 16.33
CA LYS A 69 18.34 -14.77 17.43
C LYS A 69 18.58 -13.38 18.03
N ASP A 70 17.51 -12.64 18.24
CA ASP A 70 17.51 -11.26 18.75
C ASP A 70 18.21 -10.24 17.80
N GLY A 71 18.41 -10.60 16.53
CA GLY A 71 18.88 -9.70 15.48
C GLY A 71 17.87 -8.61 15.13
N LEU A 72 18.33 -7.56 14.46
CA LEU A 72 17.51 -6.37 14.17
C LEU A 72 17.07 -6.34 12.70
N ILE A 73 15.85 -5.84 12.49
CA ILE A 73 15.29 -5.58 11.15
C ILE A 73 14.92 -4.10 11.06
N PHE A 74 15.28 -3.45 9.95
CA PHE A 74 14.93 -2.05 9.72
C PHE A 74 14.40 -1.83 8.29
N PRO A 75 13.15 -1.29 8.13
CA PRO A 75 12.13 -1.08 9.18
C PRO A 75 11.60 -2.40 9.77
N ASP A 76 11.03 -2.34 10.97
CA ASP A 76 10.51 -3.52 11.67
C ASP A 76 8.99 -3.59 11.76
N LYS A 77 8.27 -2.47 11.48
CA LYS A 77 6.80 -2.43 11.45
C LYS A 77 6.27 -1.57 10.32
N ALA A 78 5.13 -2.00 9.80
CA ALA A 78 4.37 -1.24 8.81
C ALA A 78 2.87 -1.36 9.09
N THR A 79 2.13 -0.24 8.97
CA THR A 79 0.68 -0.21 9.18
C THR A 79 0.00 0.39 7.97
N ILE A 80 -0.99 -0.31 7.40
CA ILE A 80 -1.86 0.23 6.34
C ILE A 80 -3.03 0.95 6.99
N PHE A 81 -3.30 2.16 6.52
CA PHE A 81 -4.44 2.99 6.88
C PHE A 81 -5.36 3.20 5.69
N MET A 82 -6.63 3.44 5.97
CA MET A 82 -7.64 3.84 4.99
C MET A 82 -8.41 5.07 5.46
N ALA A 83 -8.92 5.86 4.49
CA ALA A 83 -9.86 6.95 4.72
C ALA A 83 -10.74 7.17 3.49
N GLY A 84 -11.95 7.70 3.69
CA GLY A 84 -12.83 8.15 2.61
C GLY A 84 -12.48 9.56 2.17
N ILE A 85 -12.58 9.83 0.86
CA ILE A 85 -12.31 11.14 0.26
C ILE A 85 -13.45 11.63 -0.63
N GLU A 86 -13.62 12.94 -0.65
CA GLU A 86 -14.34 13.66 -1.68
C GLU A 86 -13.37 13.95 -2.84
N ASP A 87 -13.69 13.47 -4.04
CA ASP A 87 -12.84 13.59 -5.22
C ASP A 87 -13.68 13.45 -6.52
N GLY A 88 -14.79 14.15 -6.58
CA GLY A 88 -15.76 14.05 -7.68
C GLY A 88 -15.19 14.51 -9.01
N GLU A 89 -14.49 15.64 -9.02
CA GLU A 89 -13.93 16.21 -10.25
C GLU A 89 -12.91 15.29 -10.88
N TYR A 90 -12.00 14.71 -10.11
CA TYR A 90 -10.98 13.80 -10.63
C TYR A 90 -11.54 12.44 -11.03
N LYS A 91 -12.56 11.94 -10.29
CA LYS A 91 -13.31 10.74 -10.70
C LYS A 91 -13.96 10.95 -12.08
N GLU A 92 -14.59 12.11 -12.30
CA GLU A 92 -15.17 12.45 -13.60
C GLU A 92 -14.10 12.55 -14.68
N GLU A 93 -12.96 13.17 -14.39
CA GLU A 93 -11.83 13.28 -15.33
C GLU A 93 -11.27 11.91 -15.71
N LYS A 94 -11.18 10.95 -14.80
CA LYS A 94 -10.54 9.63 -15.03
C LYS A 94 -11.53 8.57 -15.50
N ILE A 95 -12.74 8.57 -14.97
CA ILE A 95 -13.75 7.53 -15.27
C ILE A 95 -14.83 8.10 -16.20
N GLY A 96 -15.32 9.30 -15.96
CA GLY A 96 -16.28 10.00 -16.81
C GLY A 96 -15.71 10.32 -18.20
N PHE A 97 -14.39 10.53 -18.32
CA PHE A 97 -13.69 10.72 -19.61
C PHE A 97 -14.12 9.74 -20.69
N TRP A 98 -14.40 8.49 -20.37
CA TRP A 98 -14.75 7.46 -21.31
C TRP A 98 -16.16 7.58 -21.91
N ASP A 99 -17.01 8.48 -21.41
CA ASP A 99 -18.34 8.74 -21.98
C ASP A 99 -18.26 9.49 -23.30
N ASN A 100 -17.20 10.30 -23.51
CA ASN A 100 -17.01 11.07 -24.73
C ASN A 100 -15.52 11.28 -25.04
N VAL A 101 -14.94 10.39 -25.79
CA VAL A 101 -13.54 10.47 -26.24
C VAL A 101 -13.51 11.02 -27.66
N TRP A 102 -13.23 12.32 -27.81
CA TRP A 102 -13.19 13.00 -29.10
C TRP A 102 -14.49 12.87 -29.93
N GLY A 103 -15.64 12.84 -29.28
CA GLY A 103 -16.94 12.69 -29.94
C GLY A 103 -17.42 11.25 -30.11
N PHE A 104 -16.70 10.27 -29.60
CA PHE A 104 -17.07 8.86 -29.63
C PHE A 104 -17.37 8.34 -28.22
N ASP A 105 -18.36 7.45 -28.11
CA ASP A 105 -18.74 6.77 -26.89
C ASP A 105 -17.80 5.59 -26.61
N TYR A 106 -16.98 5.70 -25.56
CA TYR A 106 -16.06 4.68 -25.04
C TYR A 106 -16.51 4.18 -23.66
N SER A 107 -17.74 4.45 -23.27
CA SER A 107 -18.28 4.08 -21.95
C SER A 107 -18.09 2.61 -21.56
N PRO A 108 -17.99 1.60 -22.48
CA PRO A 108 -17.65 0.24 -22.09
C PRO A 108 -16.32 0.09 -21.37
N LEU A 109 -15.36 1.02 -21.55
CA LEU A 109 -14.06 1.00 -20.85
C LEU A 109 -14.16 1.47 -19.38
N LYS A 110 -15.21 2.16 -18.97
CA LYS A 110 -15.42 2.61 -17.58
C LYS A 110 -15.38 1.45 -16.60
N ALA A 111 -15.94 0.30 -16.99
CA ALA A 111 -15.94 -0.90 -16.15
C ALA A 111 -14.51 -1.43 -15.88
N THR A 112 -13.58 -1.24 -16.81
CA THR A 112 -12.17 -1.58 -16.61
C THR A 112 -11.45 -0.46 -15.87
N ALA A 113 -11.61 0.79 -16.29
CA ALA A 113 -10.92 1.94 -15.71
C ALA A 113 -11.15 2.07 -14.19
N ILE A 114 -12.36 1.78 -13.70
CA ILE A 114 -12.67 1.86 -12.27
C ILE A 114 -12.02 0.74 -11.45
N THR A 115 -11.57 -0.34 -12.09
CA THR A 115 -10.89 -1.45 -11.41
C THR A 115 -9.38 -1.25 -11.26
N GLU A 116 -8.83 -0.20 -11.85
CA GLU A 116 -7.41 0.15 -11.73
C GLU A 116 -7.22 1.19 -10.64
N PRO A 117 -6.56 0.85 -9.51
CA PRO A 117 -6.25 1.83 -8.48
C PRO A 117 -5.34 2.92 -9.03
N LEU A 118 -5.58 4.15 -8.60
CA LEU A 118 -4.71 5.27 -8.95
C LEU A 118 -3.68 5.49 -7.84
N VAL A 119 -2.42 5.70 -8.22
CA VAL A 119 -1.37 6.12 -7.29
C VAL A 119 -1.08 7.59 -7.51
N ASP A 120 -1.62 8.44 -6.63
CA ASP A 120 -1.41 9.88 -6.71
C ASP A 120 -1.45 10.56 -5.33
N THR A 121 -1.05 11.83 -5.31
CA THR A 121 -1.08 12.66 -4.11
C THR A 121 -2.49 13.21 -3.90
N VAL A 122 -3.04 12.99 -2.72
CA VAL A 122 -4.36 13.47 -2.31
C VAL A 122 -4.20 14.66 -1.36
N ASP A 123 -4.92 15.76 -1.60
CA ASP A 123 -4.96 16.88 -0.66
C ASP A 123 -5.66 16.43 0.63
N ILE A 124 -5.08 16.76 1.77
CA ILE A 124 -5.68 16.46 3.08
C ILE A 124 -7.10 17.02 3.22
N LYS A 125 -7.44 18.10 2.52
CA LYS A 125 -8.78 18.70 2.52
C LYS A 125 -9.83 17.80 1.88
N ALA A 126 -9.43 16.89 0.97
CA ALA A 126 -10.32 15.91 0.36
C ALA A 126 -10.73 14.80 1.35
N VAL A 127 -9.98 14.61 2.43
CA VAL A 127 -10.27 13.56 3.41
C VAL A 127 -11.52 13.92 4.22
N VAL A 128 -12.53 13.05 4.12
CA VAL A 128 -13.86 13.21 4.74
C VAL A 128 -13.98 12.46 6.06
N THR A 129 -13.23 11.36 6.22
CA THR A 129 -13.36 10.49 7.39
C THR A 129 -12.13 10.53 8.30
N ASP A 130 -12.26 9.98 9.51
CA ASP A 130 -11.11 9.61 10.32
C ASP A 130 -10.29 8.53 9.63
N PRO A 131 -8.94 8.54 9.77
CA PRO A 131 -8.11 7.44 9.34
C PRO A 131 -8.41 6.18 10.16
N SER A 132 -8.51 5.04 9.49
CA SER A 132 -8.70 3.74 10.10
C SER A 132 -7.49 2.84 9.84
N PRO A 133 -6.76 2.38 10.87
CA PRO A 133 -5.73 1.35 10.69
C PRO A 133 -6.41 0.02 10.34
N VAL A 134 -5.91 -0.67 9.30
CA VAL A 134 -6.49 -1.95 8.87
C VAL A 134 -5.61 -3.13 9.29
N ILE A 135 -4.31 -3.04 9.04
CA ILE A 135 -3.36 -4.09 9.39
C ILE A 135 -2.04 -3.48 9.84
N THR A 136 -1.45 -4.06 10.87
CA THR A 136 -0.06 -3.79 11.25
C THR A 136 0.75 -5.07 11.08
N LEU A 137 1.78 -5.00 10.27
CA LEU A 137 2.76 -6.06 10.05
C LEU A 137 3.97 -5.82 10.96
N ASP A 138 4.21 -6.73 11.87
CA ASP A 138 5.43 -6.78 12.68
C ASP A 138 6.39 -7.77 12.03
N LEU A 139 7.51 -7.28 11.49
CA LEU A 139 8.44 -8.08 10.70
C LEU A 139 9.18 -9.14 11.51
N TYR A 140 9.09 -9.13 12.83
CA TYR A 140 9.62 -10.21 13.66
C TYR A 140 8.70 -11.43 13.73
N THR A 141 7.39 -11.22 13.52
CA THR A 141 6.39 -12.27 13.74
C THR A 141 5.54 -12.61 12.52
N CYS A 142 5.34 -11.66 11.61
CA CYS A 142 4.51 -11.91 10.43
C CYS A 142 5.13 -12.96 9.50
N THR A 143 4.27 -13.64 8.76
CA THR A 143 4.61 -14.64 7.76
C THR A 143 4.14 -14.21 6.39
N VAL A 144 4.59 -14.88 5.32
CA VAL A 144 4.09 -14.64 3.96
C VAL A 144 2.58 -14.85 3.86
N ALA A 145 2.01 -15.77 4.65
CA ALA A 145 0.57 -16.01 4.66
C ALA A 145 -0.23 -14.81 5.19
N ASP A 146 0.35 -14.01 6.08
CA ASP A 146 -0.32 -12.81 6.65
C ASP A 146 -0.41 -11.66 5.64
N LEU A 147 0.32 -11.72 4.52
CA LEU A 147 0.27 -10.73 3.46
C LEU A 147 -0.98 -10.88 2.57
N ALA A 148 -1.63 -12.04 2.62
CA ALA A 148 -2.96 -12.27 2.07
C ALA A 148 -3.97 -12.20 3.22
N PHE A 149 -4.76 -11.14 3.28
CA PHE A 149 -5.66 -10.88 4.40
C PHE A 149 -7.05 -10.46 3.96
N ARG A 150 -8.01 -10.65 4.86
CA ARG A 150 -9.41 -10.19 4.74
C ARG A 150 -9.83 -9.62 6.08
N LEU A 151 -9.84 -8.30 6.21
CA LEU A 151 -9.98 -7.59 7.48
C LEU A 151 -11.09 -6.53 7.43
N PRO A 152 -11.84 -6.35 8.53
CA PRO A 152 -12.83 -5.29 8.63
C PRO A 152 -12.16 -3.92 8.77
N TYR A 153 -12.87 -2.89 8.30
CA TYR A 153 -12.52 -1.50 8.54
C TYR A 153 -13.77 -0.68 8.85
N GLU A 154 -13.56 0.46 9.53
CA GLU A 154 -14.60 1.44 9.80
C GLU A 154 -14.08 2.84 9.53
N LEU A 155 -14.84 3.63 8.76
CA LEU A 155 -14.52 5.00 8.40
C LEU A 155 -15.61 5.92 8.97
N LYS A 156 -15.28 6.68 10.00
CA LYS A 156 -16.20 7.63 10.62
C LYS A 156 -16.09 9.00 9.95
N ALA A 157 -17.20 9.53 9.45
CA ALA A 157 -17.26 10.83 8.80
C ALA A 157 -16.99 11.97 9.80
N ARG A 158 -16.07 12.87 9.46
CA ARG A 158 -15.69 14.09 10.22
C ARG A 158 -16.54 15.28 9.85
N ARG A 159 -17.17 15.24 8.70
CA ARG A 159 -18.05 16.27 8.15
C ARG A 159 -19.09 15.62 7.22
N SER A 160 -20.19 16.32 6.98
CA SER A 160 -21.15 15.95 5.97
C SER A 160 -20.59 16.26 4.58
N ASP A 161 -20.48 15.25 3.72
CA ASP A 161 -19.88 15.37 2.39
C ASP A 161 -20.22 14.13 1.52
N PHE A 162 -19.69 14.14 0.28
CA PHE A 162 -19.67 12.98 -0.59
C PHE A 162 -18.40 12.16 -0.39
N ILE A 163 -18.48 10.84 -0.56
CA ILE A 163 -17.31 9.98 -0.64
C ILE A 163 -17.33 9.31 -2.02
N HIS A 164 -16.33 9.65 -2.83
CA HIS A 164 -16.15 9.16 -4.19
C HIS A 164 -15.15 8.01 -4.27
N ALA A 165 -14.22 7.97 -3.33
CA ALA A 165 -13.15 6.97 -3.27
C ALA A 165 -12.74 6.70 -1.82
N VAL A 166 -12.07 5.55 -1.63
CA VAL A 166 -11.29 5.26 -0.44
C VAL A 166 -9.83 5.36 -0.82
N ILE A 167 -9.05 6.05 0.00
CA ILE A 167 -7.59 6.07 -0.12
C ILE A 167 -6.96 5.13 0.88
N ALA A 168 -5.81 4.58 0.50
CA ALA A 168 -4.94 3.87 1.42
C ALA A 168 -3.51 4.43 1.38
N TRP A 169 -2.85 4.39 2.52
CA TRP A 169 -1.44 4.72 2.69
C TRP A 169 -0.84 3.85 3.78
N PHE A 170 0.43 4.00 4.04
CA PHE A 170 1.07 3.26 5.13
C PHE A 170 2.01 4.13 5.96
N ASP A 171 2.15 3.73 7.20
CA ASP A 171 3.14 4.23 8.13
C ASP A 171 4.22 3.17 8.34
N ILE A 172 5.45 3.62 8.48
CA ILE A 172 6.63 2.79 8.70
C ILE A 172 7.25 3.15 10.06
N GLU A 173 7.63 2.12 10.79
CA GLU A 173 8.31 2.27 12.08
C GLU A 173 9.66 1.54 12.09
N PHE A 174 10.62 2.18 12.73
CA PHE A 174 11.90 1.64 13.15
C PHE A 174 11.85 1.55 14.68
N ALA A 175 10.99 0.64 15.18
CA ALA A 175 10.66 0.57 16.60
C ALA A 175 11.82 0.01 17.44
N ALA A 176 12.66 -0.84 16.84
CA ALA A 176 13.85 -1.39 17.47
C ALA A 176 15.02 -0.39 17.60
N CYS A 177 14.92 0.81 17.04
CA CYS A 177 15.89 1.87 17.27
C CYS A 177 15.86 2.33 18.72
N HIS A 178 17.03 2.72 19.26
CA HIS A 178 17.13 3.31 20.62
C HIS A 178 16.14 4.47 20.84
N LYS A 179 15.95 5.30 19.81
CA LYS A 179 14.84 6.26 19.72
C LYS A 179 14.00 5.83 18.53
N PRO A 180 12.79 5.30 18.75
CA PRO A 180 11.93 4.90 17.65
C PRO A 180 11.71 6.02 16.65
N ILE A 181 11.82 5.70 15.36
CA ILE A 181 11.60 6.61 14.25
C ILE A 181 10.36 6.14 13.51
N ARG A 182 9.55 7.08 13.05
CA ARG A 182 8.36 6.82 12.24
C ARG A 182 8.27 7.81 11.10
N PHE A 183 7.74 7.36 9.97
CA PHE A 183 7.26 8.23 8.92
C PHE A 183 5.96 7.69 8.34
N SER A 184 5.19 8.57 7.72
CA SER A 184 3.93 8.23 7.07
C SER A 184 3.97 8.63 5.59
N THR A 185 3.27 7.87 4.76
CA THR A 185 2.99 8.22 3.36
C THR A 185 1.59 8.81 3.20
N GLY A 186 0.93 9.17 4.30
CA GLY A 186 -0.42 9.70 4.32
C GLY A 186 -0.54 11.15 3.83
N PRO A 187 -1.77 11.60 3.49
CA PRO A 187 -2.02 12.92 2.92
C PRO A 187 -1.74 14.08 3.89
N HIS A 188 -1.56 13.79 5.17
CA HIS A 188 -1.24 14.74 6.24
C HIS A 188 0.26 15.03 6.40
N THR A 189 1.12 14.36 5.62
CA THR A 189 2.58 14.46 5.72
C THR A 189 3.19 15.08 4.46
N LYS A 190 4.51 15.25 4.47
CA LYS A 190 5.24 15.67 3.29
C LYS A 190 5.16 14.61 2.20
N TYR A 191 5.17 15.06 0.95
CA TYR A 191 5.22 14.19 -0.22
C TYR A 191 6.30 13.11 -0.10
N THR A 192 5.90 11.90 -0.45
CA THR A 192 6.79 10.76 -0.70
C THR A 192 6.49 10.18 -2.08
N HIS A 193 7.43 9.46 -2.68
CA HIS A 193 7.22 8.82 -3.98
C HIS A 193 6.17 7.70 -3.93
N TRP A 194 5.84 7.15 -2.75
CA TRP A 194 4.75 6.19 -2.57
C TRP A 194 3.36 6.80 -2.72
N LYS A 195 3.22 8.13 -2.51
CA LYS A 195 1.94 8.84 -2.62
C LYS A 195 0.85 8.17 -1.77
N GLN A 196 -0.40 8.21 -2.24
CA GLN A 196 -1.51 7.40 -1.72
C GLN A 196 -2.07 6.53 -2.85
N THR A 197 -2.73 5.42 -2.49
CA THR A 197 -3.46 4.58 -3.44
C THR A 197 -4.94 4.91 -3.34
N VAL A 198 -5.55 5.29 -4.46
CA VAL A 198 -6.94 5.74 -4.55
C VAL A 198 -7.78 4.64 -5.20
N PHE A 199 -8.83 4.22 -4.52
CA PHE A 199 -9.81 3.23 -4.97
C PHE A 199 -11.15 3.91 -5.19
N TYR A 200 -11.52 4.23 -6.44
CA TYR A 200 -12.80 4.85 -6.74
C TYR A 200 -13.94 3.84 -6.54
N LEU A 201 -14.94 4.23 -5.75
CA LEU A 201 -16.13 3.44 -5.55
C LEU A 201 -17.04 3.56 -6.78
N LYS A 202 -17.82 2.51 -7.06
CA LYS A 202 -18.86 2.56 -8.12
C LYS A 202 -19.90 3.62 -7.80
N ASP A 203 -20.40 3.57 -6.56
CA ASP A 203 -21.43 4.50 -6.07
C ASP A 203 -20.76 5.69 -5.37
N VAL A 204 -21.44 6.83 -5.36
CA VAL A 204 -21.09 7.97 -4.52
C VAL A 204 -21.86 7.84 -3.22
N LEU A 205 -21.16 7.84 -2.09
CA LEU A 205 -21.80 7.77 -0.78
C LEU A 205 -22.00 9.20 -0.26
N THR A 206 -23.21 9.51 0.20
CA THR A 206 -23.50 10.78 0.88
C THR A 206 -23.55 10.53 2.37
N VAL A 207 -22.61 11.10 3.10
CA VAL A 207 -22.47 10.93 4.56
C VAL A 207 -22.77 12.23 5.31
N GLU A 208 -23.30 12.10 6.51
CA GLU A 208 -23.38 13.17 7.51
C GLU A 208 -22.28 12.98 8.55
N GLU A 209 -21.89 14.09 9.20
CA GLU A 209 -20.90 14.06 10.27
C GLU A 209 -21.30 13.05 11.36
N GLY A 210 -20.35 12.17 11.72
CA GLY A 210 -20.53 11.14 12.72
C GLY A 210 -21.04 9.80 12.20
N GLU A 211 -21.57 9.74 10.96
CA GLU A 211 -21.96 8.47 10.33
C GLU A 211 -20.73 7.62 10.01
N THR A 212 -20.91 6.30 10.00
CA THR A 212 -19.83 5.34 9.80
C THR A 212 -20.09 4.49 8.56
N ILE A 213 -19.05 4.34 7.75
CA ILE A 213 -18.97 3.34 6.69
C ILE A 213 -18.18 2.17 7.22
N SER A 214 -18.78 1.00 7.27
CA SER A 214 -18.08 -0.25 7.60
C SER A 214 -17.87 -1.10 6.35
N GLY A 215 -16.84 -1.95 6.36
CA GLY A 215 -16.59 -2.83 5.24
C GLY A 215 -15.47 -3.83 5.51
N ILE A 216 -15.09 -4.51 4.43
CA ILE A 216 -14.00 -5.48 4.42
C ILE A 216 -13.00 -5.05 3.35
N LEU A 217 -11.74 -4.98 3.74
CA LEU A 217 -10.61 -4.95 2.81
C LEU A 217 -10.05 -6.35 2.68
N GLU A 218 -10.00 -6.87 1.47
CA GLU A 218 -9.30 -8.10 1.13
C GLU A 218 -8.14 -7.77 0.19
N ASN A 219 -6.98 -8.33 0.47
CA ASN A 219 -5.78 -8.23 -0.35
C ASN A 219 -5.16 -9.60 -0.52
N LYS A 220 -4.74 -9.91 -1.73
CA LYS A 220 -3.94 -11.10 -2.03
C LYS A 220 -3.04 -10.88 -3.23
N PRO A 221 -1.85 -11.52 -3.26
CA PRO A 221 -1.03 -11.56 -4.46
C PRO A 221 -1.81 -12.20 -5.62
N ASN A 222 -1.60 -11.66 -6.83
CA ASN A 222 -2.23 -12.20 -8.03
C ASN A 222 -1.63 -13.58 -8.40
N GLU A 223 -2.47 -14.53 -8.76
CA GLU A 223 -2.05 -15.92 -9.06
C GLU A 223 -1.12 -16.03 -10.28
N LYS A 224 -1.26 -15.12 -11.26
CA LYS A 224 -0.47 -15.14 -12.50
C LYS A 224 0.83 -14.39 -12.38
N ASN A 225 0.82 -13.27 -11.66
CA ASN A 225 1.99 -12.45 -11.38
C ASN A 225 2.00 -12.08 -9.90
N HIS A 226 2.82 -12.77 -9.13
CA HIS A 226 2.88 -12.59 -7.67
C HIS A 226 3.28 -11.16 -7.24
N ARG A 227 3.81 -10.33 -8.14
CA ARG A 227 4.12 -8.92 -7.88
C ARG A 227 2.88 -8.04 -7.88
N ASP A 228 1.81 -8.46 -8.58
CA ASP A 228 0.55 -7.74 -8.67
C ASP A 228 -0.37 -8.11 -7.51
N LEU A 229 -1.36 -7.26 -7.24
CA LEU A 229 -2.33 -7.49 -6.16
C LEU A 229 -3.75 -7.53 -6.71
N ASP A 230 -4.52 -8.52 -6.23
CA ASP A 230 -5.98 -8.54 -6.34
C ASP A 230 -6.56 -8.01 -5.02
N ILE A 231 -7.31 -6.92 -5.11
CA ILE A 231 -7.85 -6.21 -3.94
C ILE A 231 -9.37 -6.15 -4.05
N SER A 232 -10.08 -6.43 -2.95
CA SER A 232 -11.52 -6.24 -2.83
C SER A 232 -11.84 -5.29 -1.69
N ILE A 233 -12.74 -4.34 -1.94
CA ILE A 233 -13.24 -3.42 -0.93
C ILE A 233 -14.78 -3.50 -0.95
N SER A 234 -15.36 -4.07 0.12
CA SER A 234 -16.81 -3.95 0.37
C SER A 234 -17.06 -2.75 1.27
N TYR A 235 -18.23 -2.15 1.15
CA TYR A 235 -18.65 -1.04 1.99
C TYR A 235 -20.15 -1.13 2.32
N LYS A 236 -20.50 -0.62 3.50
CA LYS A 236 -21.87 -0.45 3.97
C LYS A 236 -21.97 0.85 4.74
N LEU A 237 -22.78 1.77 4.26
CA LEU A 237 -23.19 2.98 4.96
C LEU A 237 -24.52 2.74 5.64
N GLU A 238 -24.56 2.80 6.95
CA GLU A 238 -25.79 2.80 7.75
C GLU A 238 -26.15 4.25 8.10
N ALA A 239 -26.70 4.94 7.10
CA ALA A 239 -27.10 6.34 7.29
C ALA A 239 -28.36 6.46 8.18
N ASN A 240 -28.48 7.57 8.89
CA ASN A 240 -29.70 7.89 9.68
C ASN A 240 -30.94 8.05 8.78
N ASP A 241 -30.74 8.54 7.55
CA ASP A 241 -31.76 8.59 6.51
C ASP A 241 -31.71 7.32 5.64
N MET A 242 -32.81 6.58 5.59
CA MET A 242 -32.93 5.35 4.80
C MET A 242 -32.65 5.54 3.30
N HIS A 243 -32.89 6.75 2.75
CA HIS A 243 -32.61 7.04 1.34
C HIS A 243 -31.12 7.18 1.02
N ARG A 244 -30.26 7.33 2.03
CA ARG A 244 -28.80 7.42 1.90
C ARG A 244 -28.09 6.11 2.24
N GLN A 245 -28.82 5.09 2.69
CA GLN A 245 -28.22 3.78 2.92
C GLN A 245 -27.65 3.21 1.63
N ALA A 246 -26.43 2.74 1.67
CA ALA A 246 -25.74 2.18 0.52
C ALA A 246 -24.85 1.00 0.94
N SER A 247 -24.71 0.04 0.03
CA SER A 247 -23.77 -1.06 0.21
C SER A 247 -23.30 -1.54 -1.15
N GLY A 248 -22.06 -1.96 -1.21
CA GLY A 248 -21.46 -2.47 -2.45
C GLY A 248 -20.14 -3.17 -2.22
N GLU A 249 -19.60 -3.68 -3.29
CA GLU A 249 -18.26 -4.29 -3.35
C GLU A 249 -17.63 -3.93 -4.68
N SER A 250 -16.36 -3.60 -4.63
CA SER A 250 -15.54 -3.30 -5.80
C SER A 250 -14.28 -4.16 -5.78
N GLN A 251 -13.91 -4.66 -6.96
CA GLN A 251 -12.68 -5.43 -7.19
C GLN A 251 -11.70 -4.56 -7.93
N TYR A 252 -10.44 -4.61 -7.49
CA TYR A 252 -9.36 -3.83 -8.08
C TYR A 252 -8.18 -4.74 -8.41
N LYS A 253 -7.42 -4.33 -9.44
CA LYS A 253 -6.18 -4.99 -9.85
C LYS A 253 -5.08 -3.95 -9.87
N MET A 254 -4.07 -4.16 -9.06
CA MET A 254 -2.87 -3.34 -9.03
C MET A 254 -1.77 -4.10 -9.77
N CYS A 255 -1.41 -3.61 -10.99
CA CYS A 255 -0.46 -4.26 -11.90
C CYS A 255 0.45 -3.23 -12.61
#